data_e80b09fa1a5296505fbba5bbbbfe70ce
#
_entry.id   e80b09fa1a5296505fbba5bbbbfe70ce
#
_cell.length_a   1.000
_cell.length_b   1.000
_cell.length_c   1.000
_cell.angle_alpha   90.00
_cell.angle_beta   90.00
_cell.angle_gamma   90.00
#
_symmetry.space_group_name_H-M   'P 1'
#
loop_
_entity.id
_entity.type
_entity.pdbx_description
1 polymer ?
#
loop_
_entity_poly.entity_id
_entity_poly.type
_entity_poly.pdbx_seq_one_letter_code
_entity_poly.pdbx_strand_id
1 'polypeptide(L)'
;MIGRILPTTIGVIFLLLGSAAWGGVVSGQNPTGRELPKPSKKKPEEKAPATTKTPRPPSRTATPRTAKLTLTAAPGALIEIDGKPVGYAGIDGILVVAALTLGEHEATVKADGYEPWSGSLRVNQPNVKLVIPLRKKPTTGRLALTANQPGTEIFIDEKYSVKSLAGQTLFVDGLLPGQRQLRAVKPGFQEWRMTVSVSAGETLAVNVALKPQLDPAMFLIPEGVFERGNNRGARDQRPAHQVFLPAFEISSGEITNRLYKFFIDATGHRAPVGAGYGWSGNNYPEGQGDQPVVLVSWEDAVAFCQWLSRETGRTYRLPSEAEWEKAARLAGDKYSSVGSVWEWCHDWYDENSYKTRERMNPRGPAQGQKVKLTGIEGAARVIRGGGFGRGTVVLRAAERNFFFPNQVRFDIGFRVVRETPGEN
;
A
#
# COMPACT_ATOMS: atom_id res chain seq x y z
N MET A 1 26.46 40.33 -28.03
CA MET A 1 27.04 40.53 -26.70
C MET A 1 26.93 39.23 -25.94
N ILE A 2 28.06 38.74 -25.56
CA ILE A 2 28.35 37.41 -25.00
C ILE A 2 28.08 37.48 -23.48
N GLY A 3 27.35 36.55 -22.94
CA GLY A 3 27.20 36.33 -21.49
C GLY A 3 27.20 34.84 -21.16
N ARG A 4 28.39 34.30 -20.92
CA ARG A 4 28.60 32.94 -20.36
C ARG A 4 28.24 32.96 -18.89
N ILE A 5 27.49 31.94 -18.43
CA ILE A 5 27.38 31.54 -17.00
C ILE A 5 27.80 30.08 -16.90
N LEU A 6 28.82 29.85 -16.07
CA LEU A 6 29.43 28.56 -15.72
C LEU A 6 28.50 27.75 -14.79
N PRO A 7 28.57 26.40 -14.80
CA PRO A 7 27.83 25.53 -13.89
C PRO A 7 28.58 25.37 -12.57
N THR A 8 27.84 25.50 -11.48
CA THR A 8 28.30 25.20 -10.11
C THR A 8 28.19 23.71 -9.81
N THR A 9 29.30 23.11 -9.55
CA THR A 9 29.49 21.71 -9.15
C THR A 9 29.06 21.57 -7.69
N ILE A 10 28.07 20.72 -7.37
CA ILE A 10 27.76 20.29 -6.01
C ILE A 10 28.26 18.84 -5.86
N GLY A 11 29.25 18.71 -4.98
CA GLY A 11 29.86 17.42 -4.63
C GLY A 11 28.93 16.56 -3.79
N VAL A 12 28.83 15.29 -4.18
CA VAL A 12 28.16 14.23 -3.42
C VAL A 12 29.20 13.55 -2.52
N ILE A 13 29.00 13.63 -1.23
CA ILE A 13 29.77 12.91 -0.23
C ILE A 13 29.13 11.53 -0.05
N PHE A 14 29.87 10.46 -0.44
CA PHE A 14 29.55 9.09 -0.09
C PHE A 14 30.04 8.80 1.33
N LEU A 15 29.13 8.41 2.21
CA LEU A 15 29.44 7.77 3.49
C LEU A 15 29.24 6.25 3.33
N LEU A 16 30.38 5.55 3.28
CA LEU A 16 30.46 4.11 3.40
C LEU A 16 30.29 3.71 4.88
N LEU A 17 29.25 2.96 5.20
CA LEU A 17 29.14 2.21 6.45
C LEU A 17 29.28 0.72 6.13
N GLY A 18 30.38 0.16 6.67
CA GLY A 18 30.74 -1.22 6.51
C GLY A 18 29.83 -2.19 7.26
N SER A 19 29.61 -3.30 6.61
CA SER A 19 29.03 -4.52 7.13
C SER A 19 30.02 -5.26 7.99
N ALA A 20 29.62 -5.64 9.22
CA ALA A 20 30.31 -6.64 10.03
C ALA A 20 29.46 -7.91 10.10
N ALA A 21 30.04 -8.99 9.61
CA ALA A 21 29.48 -10.34 9.60
C ALA A 21 29.65 -11.03 10.95
N TRP A 22 28.70 -11.88 11.27
CA TRP A 22 28.74 -12.85 12.37
C TRP A 22 29.61 -14.07 12.01
N GLY A 23 30.30 -14.57 13.03
CA GLY A 23 30.96 -15.87 12.94
C GLY A 23 31.56 -16.37 14.26
N GLY A 24 30.99 -17.44 14.81
CA GLY A 24 31.76 -18.53 15.41
C GLY A 24 31.96 -18.59 16.93
N VAL A 25 31.22 -19.48 17.53
CA VAL A 25 31.47 -20.15 18.82
C VAL A 25 32.76 -21.00 18.72
N VAL A 26 33.67 -20.95 19.72
CA VAL A 26 34.42 -22.10 20.23
C VAL A 26 34.88 -21.83 21.69
N SER A 27 34.73 -22.87 22.50
CA SER A 27 35.13 -23.13 23.86
C SER A 27 36.64 -23.08 24.09
N GLY A 28 37.05 -22.84 25.34
CA GLY A 28 38.37 -23.34 25.77
C GLY A 28 39.04 -22.61 26.95
N GLN A 29 38.87 -23.16 28.11
CA GLN A 29 39.88 -23.35 29.19
C GLN A 29 40.58 -22.16 29.82
N ASN A 30 40.37 -22.12 31.14
CA ASN A 30 41.19 -21.54 32.17
C ASN A 30 42.57 -22.20 32.23
N PRO A 31 43.67 -21.57 32.67
CA PRO A 31 44.21 -21.96 33.96
C PRO A 31 44.88 -20.83 34.82
N THR A 32 45.06 -21.19 36.08
CA THR A 32 45.91 -20.64 37.17
C THR A 32 45.29 -19.47 37.96
N GLY A 33 44.91 -19.61 39.16
CA GLY A 33 45.57 -20.32 40.25
C GLY A 33 46.11 -19.27 41.24
N ARG A 34 45.28 -18.89 42.25
CA ARG A 34 45.82 -18.38 43.52
C ARG A 34 44.85 -18.62 44.65
N GLU A 35 45.32 -19.38 45.60
CA GLU A 35 44.66 -19.80 46.85
C GLU A 35 44.31 -18.65 47.79
N LEU A 36 43.21 -18.83 48.48
CA LEU A 36 42.77 -18.08 49.67
C LEU A 36 43.38 -18.73 50.90
N PRO A 37 43.91 -18.00 51.88
CA PRO A 37 44.34 -18.58 53.15
C PRO A 37 43.17 -18.80 54.12
N LYS A 38 43.21 -19.97 54.77
CA LYS A 38 42.29 -20.42 55.79
C LYS A 38 42.50 -19.67 57.13
N PRO A 39 41.50 -19.60 58.01
CA PRO A 39 41.54 -18.90 59.30
C PRO A 39 42.26 -19.69 60.39
N SER A 40 43.17 -19.05 61.13
CA SER A 40 43.84 -19.60 62.25
C SER A 40 42.96 -19.48 63.54
N LYS A 41 42.90 -20.60 64.27
CA LYS A 41 42.35 -20.74 65.58
C LYS A 41 43.28 -20.03 66.63
N LYS A 42 42.72 -19.30 67.56
CA LYS A 42 43.36 -19.02 68.84
C LYS A 42 42.43 -19.34 70.04
N LYS A 43 43.07 -19.96 70.99
CA LYS A 43 42.65 -20.56 72.24
C LYS A 43 42.43 -19.52 73.33
N PRO A 44 41.84 -19.90 74.45
CA PRO A 44 41.20 -18.98 75.42
C PRO A 44 42.11 -18.64 76.62
N GLU A 45 41.84 -17.53 77.19
CA GLU A 45 42.34 -17.09 78.54
C GLU A 45 41.37 -16.02 79.05
N GLU A 46 40.99 -15.85 80.19
CA GLU A 46 41.23 -16.26 81.60
C GLU A 46 40.23 -15.40 82.43
N LYS A 47 39.71 -15.96 83.49
CA LYS A 47 38.77 -15.32 84.42
C LYS A 47 39.44 -14.31 85.33
N ALA A 48 38.81 -13.18 85.53
CA ALA A 48 38.96 -12.37 86.77
C ALA A 48 37.72 -11.57 87.09
N PRO A 49 37.50 -11.04 88.29
CA PRO A 49 36.35 -11.46 89.12
C PRO A 49 35.20 -10.43 89.15
N ALA A 50 34.09 -10.89 89.70
CA ALA A 50 32.80 -10.22 89.79
C ALA A 50 32.86 -8.90 90.55
N THR A 51 32.33 -7.82 90.00
CA THR A 51 31.92 -6.62 90.71
C THR A 51 30.41 -6.46 90.64
N THR A 52 29.84 -6.15 91.73
CA THR A 52 28.46 -5.98 92.16
C THR A 52 27.57 -5.23 91.12
N LYS A 53 26.43 -5.85 90.78
CA LYS A 53 25.34 -5.27 90.03
C LYS A 53 24.59 -4.20 90.82
N THR A 54 24.65 -2.98 90.33
CA THR A 54 23.65 -1.95 90.66
C THR A 54 22.45 -2.16 89.65
N PRO A 55 21.20 -2.10 90.13
CA PRO A 55 20.04 -2.29 89.24
C PRO A 55 19.92 -1.13 88.22
N ARG A 56 19.96 -1.45 86.95
CA ARG A 56 19.70 -0.52 85.89
C ARG A 56 18.21 -0.10 85.90
N PRO A 57 17.87 1.20 85.84
CA PRO A 57 16.48 1.63 85.81
C PRO A 57 15.83 1.08 84.52
N PRO A 58 14.48 0.81 84.50
CA PRO A 58 13.80 0.23 83.37
C PRO A 58 13.98 1.16 82.17
N SER A 59 14.41 0.56 81.06
CA SER A 59 14.51 1.21 79.76
C SER A 59 13.16 1.83 79.40
N ARG A 60 13.08 3.15 79.40
CA ARG A 60 11.95 3.86 78.77
C ARG A 60 11.87 3.36 77.38
N THR A 61 10.79 2.62 77.05
CA THR A 61 10.35 2.36 75.64
C THR A 61 10.25 3.70 74.98
N ALA A 62 11.17 4.00 74.05
CA ALA A 62 11.16 5.23 73.32
C ALA A 62 9.85 5.21 72.49
N THR A 63 8.97 6.16 72.74
CA THR A 63 7.78 6.40 71.97
C THR A 63 8.22 6.51 70.49
N PRO A 64 7.70 5.69 69.56
CA PRO A 64 8.12 5.77 68.16
C PRO A 64 7.91 7.21 67.70
N ARG A 65 8.97 7.82 67.14
CA ARG A 65 8.87 9.14 66.53
C ARG A 65 7.96 9.04 65.29
N THR A 66 6.82 9.72 65.34
CA THR A 66 5.87 9.78 64.27
C THR A 66 5.88 11.15 63.57
N ALA A 67 5.51 11.20 62.32
CA ALA A 67 5.40 12.40 61.50
C ALA A 67 3.97 12.59 60.94
N LYS A 68 3.67 13.84 60.68
CA LYS A 68 2.47 14.22 59.87
C LYS A 68 2.82 14.18 58.39
N LEU A 69 2.16 13.30 57.64
CA LEU A 69 2.31 13.22 56.20
C LEU A 69 1.10 13.88 55.52
N THR A 70 1.36 14.84 54.64
CA THR A 70 0.35 15.44 53.77
C THR A 70 0.58 14.95 52.36
N LEU A 71 -0.37 14.21 51.82
CA LEU A 71 -0.35 13.67 50.45
C LEU A 71 -1.31 14.48 49.58
N THR A 72 -0.85 14.87 48.39
CA THR A 72 -1.69 15.46 47.34
C THR A 72 -1.78 14.47 46.19
N ALA A 73 -3.01 14.10 45.83
CA ALA A 73 -3.33 13.19 44.72
C ALA A 73 -4.60 13.67 43.99
N ALA A 74 -5.15 12.87 43.09
CA ALA A 74 -6.46 13.18 42.50
C ALA A 74 -7.56 13.17 43.58
N PRO A 75 -8.56 14.06 43.53
CA PRO A 75 -9.71 14.03 44.43
C PRO A 75 -10.37 12.66 44.50
N GLY A 76 -10.71 12.18 45.66
CA GLY A 76 -11.31 10.87 45.88
C GLY A 76 -10.36 9.67 45.75
N ALA A 77 -9.06 9.89 45.56
CA ALA A 77 -8.09 8.80 45.45
C ALA A 77 -7.97 8.02 46.75
N LEU A 78 -8.10 6.70 46.71
CA LEU A 78 -7.79 5.79 47.82
C LEU A 78 -6.27 5.69 47.97
N ILE A 79 -5.79 5.92 49.17
CA ILE A 79 -4.36 5.85 49.55
C ILE A 79 -4.17 4.70 50.54
N GLU A 80 -3.27 3.79 50.19
CA GLU A 80 -2.81 2.70 51.03
C GLU A 80 -1.34 2.91 51.36
N ILE A 81 -0.94 2.70 52.62
CA ILE A 81 0.46 2.75 53.07
C ILE A 81 0.77 1.43 53.77
N ASP A 82 1.89 0.80 53.42
CA ASP A 82 2.31 -0.51 53.93
C ASP A 82 1.19 -1.58 53.84
N GLY A 83 0.45 -1.55 52.69
CA GLY A 83 -0.66 -2.47 52.41
C GLY A 83 -1.95 -2.20 53.18
N LYS A 84 -2.04 -1.09 53.97
CA LYS A 84 -3.22 -0.72 54.76
C LYS A 84 -3.85 0.56 54.22
N PRO A 85 -5.18 0.62 54.02
CA PRO A 85 -5.86 1.84 53.65
C PRO A 85 -5.74 2.90 54.74
N VAL A 86 -5.25 4.08 54.38
CA VAL A 86 -5.09 5.21 55.32
C VAL A 86 -6.16 6.29 55.09
N GLY A 87 -6.89 6.25 53.98
CA GLY A 87 -8.00 7.14 53.69
C GLY A 87 -8.13 7.51 52.23
N TYR A 88 -9.03 8.47 51.97
CA TYR A 88 -9.28 9.03 50.66
C TYR A 88 -8.82 10.49 50.60
N ALA A 89 -8.24 10.90 49.48
CA ALA A 89 -7.97 12.31 49.23
C ALA A 89 -9.29 13.10 49.17
N GLY A 90 -9.32 14.25 49.85
CA GLY A 90 -10.48 15.14 49.86
C GLY A 90 -10.84 15.69 48.48
N ILE A 91 -11.88 16.53 48.43
CA ILE A 91 -12.30 17.22 47.16
C ILE A 91 -11.19 18.17 46.67
N ASP A 92 -10.30 18.60 47.55
CA ASP A 92 -9.10 19.40 47.27
C ASP A 92 -7.88 18.53 46.85
N GLY A 93 -8.07 17.20 46.79
CA GLY A 93 -7.03 16.25 46.48
C GLY A 93 -6.04 15.98 47.61
N ILE A 94 -6.33 16.43 48.85
CA ILE A 94 -5.42 16.32 49.97
C ILE A 94 -5.86 15.24 50.97
N LEU A 95 -4.90 14.40 51.42
CA LEU A 95 -5.05 13.51 52.55
C LEU A 95 -3.95 13.82 53.60
N VAL A 96 -4.36 13.94 54.88
CA VAL A 96 -3.44 14.12 55.97
C VAL A 96 -3.40 12.87 56.84
N VAL A 97 -2.24 12.22 56.95
CA VAL A 97 -1.97 11.09 57.81
C VAL A 97 -1.23 11.62 59.05
N ALA A 98 -1.88 11.59 60.24
CA ALA A 98 -1.42 12.31 61.40
C ALA A 98 -0.24 11.68 62.14
N ALA A 99 -0.02 10.37 62.07
CA ALA A 99 0.94 9.65 62.84
C ALA A 99 1.57 8.47 62.09
N LEU A 100 2.34 8.78 61.04
CA LEU A 100 3.14 7.79 60.34
C LEU A 100 4.53 7.68 60.95
N THR A 101 5.09 6.49 61.13
CA THR A 101 6.43 6.28 61.68
C THR A 101 7.49 6.91 60.78
N LEU A 102 8.63 7.31 61.36
CA LEU A 102 9.77 7.73 60.55
C LEU A 102 10.36 6.49 59.81
N GLY A 103 10.70 6.62 58.56
CA GLY A 103 11.27 5.53 57.74
C GLY A 103 10.85 5.55 56.30
N GLU A 104 11.06 4.45 55.62
CA GLU A 104 10.58 4.21 54.28
C GLU A 104 9.27 3.41 54.36
N HIS A 105 8.28 3.81 53.56
CA HIS A 105 6.95 3.21 53.50
C HIS A 105 6.59 2.96 52.04
N GLU A 106 5.93 1.87 51.77
CA GLU A 106 5.36 1.61 50.46
C GLU A 106 3.95 2.19 50.36
N ALA A 107 3.69 2.99 49.34
CA ALA A 107 2.35 3.55 49.10
C ALA A 107 1.76 3.14 47.76
N THR A 108 0.47 2.88 47.80
CA THR A 108 -0.35 2.67 46.58
C THR A 108 -1.47 3.68 46.58
N VAL A 109 -1.69 4.31 45.40
CA VAL A 109 -2.77 5.29 45.20
C VAL A 109 -3.62 4.87 44.00
N LYS A 110 -4.93 4.77 44.24
CA LYS A 110 -5.93 4.35 43.22
C LYS A 110 -7.01 5.43 43.13
N ALA A 111 -7.30 5.89 41.92
CA ALA A 111 -8.38 6.81 41.65
C ALA A 111 -9.11 6.45 40.34
N ASP A 112 -10.41 6.72 40.30
CA ASP A 112 -11.19 6.46 39.08
C ASP A 112 -10.72 7.35 37.92
N GLY A 113 -10.55 6.74 36.74
CA GLY A 113 -10.01 7.42 35.58
C GLY A 113 -8.49 7.62 35.53
N TYR A 114 -7.76 7.08 36.54
CA TYR A 114 -6.30 7.15 36.63
C TYR A 114 -5.69 5.75 36.66
N GLU A 115 -4.44 5.65 36.23
CA GLU A 115 -3.61 4.47 36.42
C GLU A 115 -3.23 4.35 37.90
N PRO A 116 -3.26 3.14 38.50
CA PRO A 116 -2.77 2.95 39.86
C PRO A 116 -1.29 3.39 39.98
N TRP A 117 -0.96 4.10 41.03
CA TRP A 117 0.41 4.47 41.31
C TRP A 117 0.92 3.66 42.51
N SER A 118 2.15 3.17 42.47
CA SER A 118 2.84 2.55 43.60
C SER A 118 4.26 3.06 43.64
N GLY A 119 4.75 3.29 44.85
CA GLY A 119 6.11 3.79 45.08
C GLY A 119 6.48 3.92 46.54
N SER A 120 7.77 4.08 46.84
CA SER A 120 8.31 4.26 48.17
C SER A 120 8.20 5.72 48.61
N LEU A 121 7.75 5.92 49.86
CA LEU A 121 7.66 7.22 50.53
C LEU A 121 8.68 7.30 51.64
N ARG A 122 9.54 8.30 51.61
CA ARG A 122 10.52 8.52 52.68
C ARG A 122 10.04 9.58 53.65
N VAL A 123 9.76 9.15 54.88
CA VAL A 123 9.32 10.02 55.99
C VAL A 123 10.50 10.23 56.97
N ASN A 124 11.20 11.36 56.82
CA ASN A 124 12.45 11.63 57.53
C ASN A 124 12.40 12.88 58.39
N GLN A 125 11.27 13.56 58.50
CA GLN A 125 11.06 14.78 59.29
C GLN A 125 9.63 14.85 59.82
N PRO A 126 9.35 15.67 60.85
CA PRO A 126 8.06 15.70 61.54
C PRO A 126 6.86 16.10 60.67
N ASN A 127 7.10 16.82 59.57
CA ASN A 127 6.07 17.21 58.62
C ASN A 127 6.58 16.95 57.21
N VAL A 128 5.94 16.06 56.49
CA VAL A 128 6.29 15.71 55.08
C VAL A 128 5.12 16.07 54.20
N LYS A 129 5.41 16.72 53.08
CA LYS A 129 4.43 17.00 52.00
C LYS A 129 4.89 16.30 50.72
N LEU A 130 4.03 15.49 50.11
CA LEU A 130 4.32 14.76 48.90
C LEU A 130 3.18 14.94 47.93
N VAL A 131 3.52 15.07 46.63
CA VAL A 131 2.57 15.10 45.53
C VAL A 131 2.73 13.80 44.75
N ILE A 132 1.62 13.07 44.59
CA ILE A 132 1.58 11.82 43.82
C ILE A 132 1.09 12.14 42.40
N PRO A 133 1.93 12.06 41.37
CA PRO A 133 1.55 12.38 40.01
C PRO A 133 0.78 11.21 39.36
N LEU A 134 -0.54 11.16 39.55
CA LEU A 134 -1.35 10.15 38.91
C LEU A 134 -1.49 10.44 37.43
N ARG A 135 -1.35 9.40 36.59
CA ARG A 135 -1.57 9.45 35.14
C ARG A 135 -3.02 9.10 34.83
N LYS A 136 -3.69 9.94 34.04
CA LYS A 136 -5.04 9.62 33.54
C LYS A 136 -4.99 8.39 32.63
N LYS A 137 -5.94 7.48 32.77
CA LYS A 137 -6.12 6.38 31.83
C LYS A 137 -6.43 6.94 30.44
N PRO A 138 -5.81 6.42 29.40
CA PRO A 138 -6.18 6.79 28.03
C PRO A 138 -7.67 6.49 27.76
N THR A 139 -8.38 7.43 27.19
CA THR A 139 -9.79 7.24 26.80
C THR A 139 -9.94 6.95 25.32
N THR A 140 -8.87 7.10 24.54
CA THR A 140 -8.82 6.88 23.10
C THR A 140 -7.65 5.98 22.73
N GLY A 141 -7.77 5.32 21.60
CA GLY A 141 -6.69 4.54 20.97
C GLY A 141 -6.16 5.22 19.72
N ARG A 142 -5.22 4.54 19.07
CA ARG A 142 -4.48 5.00 17.88
C ARG A 142 -4.49 3.90 16.82
N LEU A 143 -4.55 4.28 15.55
CA LEU A 143 -4.18 3.42 14.42
C LEU A 143 -2.82 3.83 13.87
N ALA A 144 -2.00 2.84 13.52
CA ALA A 144 -0.76 2.99 12.75
C ALA A 144 -0.98 2.33 11.39
N LEU A 145 -1.21 3.13 10.35
CA LEU A 145 -1.61 2.69 9.02
C LEU A 145 -0.40 2.69 8.08
N THR A 146 -0.12 1.58 7.45
CA THR A 146 0.83 1.48 6.33
C THR A 146 0.09 1.06 5.07
N ALA A 147 0.51 1.55 3.91
CA ALA A 147 -0.06 1.11 2.64
C ALA A 147 1.05 0.71 1.67
N ASN A 148 0.83 -0.39 0.93
CA ASN A 148 1.76 -0.87 -0.09
C ASN A 148 1.83 0.05 -1.31
N GLN A 149 0.92 1.03 -1.43
CA GLN A 149 0.86 1.97 -2.54
C GLN A 149 0.84 3.41 -2.02
N PRO A 150 1.78 4.28 -2.46
CA PRO A 150 1.74 5.71 -2.12
C PRO A 150 0.51 6.37 -2.78
N GLY A 151 -0.01 7.41 -2.14
CA GLY A 151 -1.19 8.13 -2.62
C GLY A 151 -2.51 7.39 -2.44
N THR A 152 -2.54 6.31 -1.65
CA THR A 152 -3.79 5.64 -1.24
C THR A 152 -4.58 6.54 -0.30
N GLU A 153 -5.86 6.76 -0.59
CA GLU A 153 -6.78 7.42 0.33
C GLU A 153 -7.42 6.38 1.24
N ILE A 154 -7.28 6.59 2.56
CA ILE A 154 -7.79 5.68 3.59
C ILE A 154 -8.87 6.42 4.37
N PHE A 155 -10.06 5.85 4.43
CA PHE A 155 -11.24 6.36 5.15
C PHE A 155 -11.45 5.54 6.41
N ILE A 156 -11.84 6.21 7.49
CA ILE A 156 -12.23 5.61 8.77
C ILE A 156 -13.67 5.99 9.03
N ASP A 157 -14.57 5.00 9.15
CA ASP A 157 -16.00 5.15 9.33
C ASP A 157 -16.64 6.12 8.29
N GLU A 158 -16.11 6.13 7.05
CA GLU A 158 -16.49 6.98 5.92
C GLU A 158 -16.44 8.51 6.20
N LYS A 159 -15.93 8.94 7.34
CA LYS A 159 -15.94 10.34 7.78
C LYS A 159 -14.58 11.02 7.79
N TYR A 160 -13.53 10.26 7.85
CA TYR A 160 -12.17 10.77 7.96
C TYR A 160 -11.30 10.14 6.89
N SER A 161 -10.51 10.93 6.20
CA SER A 161 -9.58 10.40 5.20
C SER A 161 -8.15 10.89 5.46
N VAL A 162 -7.21 9.99 5.27
CA VAL A 162 -5.79 10.28 5.22
C VAL A 162 -5.21 9.75 3.92
N LYS A 163 -4.19 10.43 3.39
CA LYS A 163 -3.49 10.00 2.18
C LYS A 163 -2.13 9.40 2.53
N SER A 164 -1.89 8.17 2.07
CA SER A 164 -0.64 7.48 2.34
C SER A 164 0.54 8.11 1.60
N LEU A 165 1.69 8.14 2.25
CA LEU A 165 2.97 8.52 1.66
C LEU A 165 3.84 7.27 1.48
N ALA A 166 4.77 7.32 0.53
CA ALA A 166 5.66 6.19 0.25
C ALA A 166 6.50 5.83 1.48
N GLY A 167 6.42 4.55 1.91
CA GLY A 167 7.23 4.01 3.00
C GLY A 167 6.98 4.62 4.39
N GLN A 168 5.90 5.39 4.57
CA GLN A 168 5.58 6.02 5.84
C GLN A 168 4.40 5.33 6.53
N THR A 169 4.48 5.26 7.86
CA THR A 169 3.36 4.92 8.72
C THR A 169 2.59 6.19 9.08
N LEU A 170 1.29 6.18 8.83
CA LEU A 170 0.37 7.24 9.21
C LEU A 170 -0.24 6.92 10.57
N PHE A 171 -0.20 7.87 11.49
CA PHE A 171 -0.82 7.73 12.80
C PHE A 171 -2.14 8.49 12.83
N VAL A 172 -3.20 7.81 13.29
CA VAL A 172 -4.51 8.40 13.54
C VAL A 172 -4.83 8.26 15.01
N ASP A 173 -4.79 9.38 15.71
CA ASP A 173 -5.00 9.49 17.16
C ASP A 173 -6.46 9.81 17.51
N GLY A 174 -6.80 9.67 18.78
CA GLY A 174 -8.07 10.15 19.33
C GLY A 174 -9.28 9.29 18.95
N LEU A 175 -9.07 8.06 18.52
CA LEU A 175 -10.15 7.14 18.19
C LEU A 175 -10.79 6.56 19.45
N LEU A 176 -12.12 6.71 19.59
CA LEU A 176 -12.84 6.06 20.67
C LEU A 176 -12.73 4.54 20.56
N PRO A 177 -12.66 3.79 21.66
CA PRO A 177 -12.65 2.34 21.65
C PRO A 177 -13.88 1.76 20.95
N GLY A 178 -13.71 0.62 20.29
CA GLY A 178 -14.76 -0.07 19.56
C GLY A 178 -14.36 -0.43 18.13
N GLN A 179 -15.32 -0.97 17.39
CA GLN A 179 -15.12 -1.35 15.99
C GLN A 179 -15.07 -0.10 15.08
N ARG A 180 -14.13 -0.12 14.15
CA ARG A 180 -13.92 0.89 13.10
C ARG A 180 -13.91 0.22 11.75
N GLN A 181 -14.59 0.82 10.79
CA GLN A 181 -14.55 0.36 9.40
C GLN A 181 -13.49 1.16 8.65
N LEU A 182 -12.54 0.44 8.09
CA LEU A 182 -11.50 1.00 7.23
C LEU A 182 -11.84 0.71 5.78
N ARG A 183 -11.72 1.72 4.92
CA ARG A 183 -11.81 1.62 3.48
C ARG A 183 -10.63 2.33 2.84
N ALA A 184 -10.00 1.70 1.86
CA ALA A 184 -8.91 2.32 1.13
C ALA A 184 -9.12 2.24 -0.37
N VAL A 185 -8.84 3.34 -1.07
CA VAL A 185 -9.02 3.48 -2.51
C VAL A 185 -7.80 4.13 -3.15
N LYS A 186 -7.50 3.67 -4.37
CA LYS A 186 -6.53 4.30 -5.26
C LYS A 186 -6.93 3.99 -6.71
N PRO A 187 -6.87 4.94 -7.64
CA PRO A 187 -7.14 4.69 -9.05
C PRO A 187 -6.29 3.54 -9.60
N GLY A 188 -6.92 2.58 -10.27
CA GLY A 188 -6.28 1.38 -10.83
C GLY A 188 -6.11 0.23 -9.85
N PHE A 189 -6.63 0.34 -8.63
CA PHE A 189 -6.59 -0.72 -7.63
C PHE A 189 -7.99 -1.10 -7.18
N GLN A 190 -8.14 -2.34 -6.74
CA GLN A 190 -9.38 -2.82 -6.11
C GLN A 190 -9.56 -2.09 -4.77
N GLU A 191 -10.80 -1.72 -4.47
CA GLU A 191 -11.13 -1.16 -3.17
C GLU A 191 -10.83 -2.18 -2.06
N TRP A 192 -10.16 -1.72 -1.00
CA TRP A 192 -9.83 -2.54 0.16
C TRP A 192 -10.70 -2.12 1.34
N ARG A 193 -11.23 -3.10 2.09
CA ARG A 193 -12.02 -2.88 3.29
C ARG A 193 -11.58 -3.81 4.41
N MET A 194 -11.63 -3.31 5.64
CA MET A 194 -11.35 -4.07 6.85
C MET A 194 -12.09 -3.48 8.05
N THR A 195 -12.59 -4.33 8.95
CA THR A 195 -13.08 -3.91 10.26
C THR A 195 -12.03 -4.22 11.30
N VAL A 196 -11.70 -3.25 12.14
CA VAL A 196 -10.71 -3.36 13.21
C VAL A 196 -11.32 -2.96 14.55
N SER A 197 -10.80 -3.49 15.66
CA SER A 197 -11.19 -3.10 17.01
C SER A 197 -10.10 -2.22 17.64
N VAL A 198 -10.46 -1.01 18.00
CA VAL A 198 -9.56 -0.04 18.66
C VAL A 198 -9.77 -0.14 20.18
N SER A 199 -8.68 -0.26 20.93
CA SER A 199 -8.68 -0.24 22.41
C SER A 199 -8.11 1.06 22.94
N ALA A 200 -8.58 1.51 24.09
CA ALA A 200 -8.05 2.71 24.76
C ALA A 200 -6.59 2.49 25.20
N GLY A 201 -5.74 3.46 24.92
CA GLY A 201 -4.30 3.43 25.25
C GLY A 201 -3.44 2.59 24.33
N GLU A 202 -4.04 1.87 23.36
CA GLU A 202 -3.31 0.99 22.46
C GLU A 202 -3.09 1.61 21.08
N THR A 203 -2.04 1.18 20.43
CA THR A 203 -1.78 1.45 19.00
C THR A 203 -1.98 0.17 18.22
N LEU A 204 -2.96 0.14 17.33
CA LEU A 204 -3.21 -0.97 16.43
C LEU A 204 -2.54 -0.71 15.08
N ALA A 205 -1.60 -1.59 14.71
CA ALA A 205 -0.98 -1.56 13.38
C ALA A 205 -1.87 -2.22 12.34
N VAL A 206 -2.09 -1.55 11.21
CA VAL A 206 -2.89 -2.06 10.09
C VAL A 206 -2.12 -1.85 8.79
N ASN A 207 -1.96 -2.94 8.04
CA ASN A 207 -1.35 -2.91 6.72
C ASN A 207 -2.43 -2.95 5.63
N VAL A 208 -2.52 -1.87 4.86
CA VAL A 208 -3.42 -1.73 3.71
C VAL A 208 -2.72 -2.27 2.47
N ALA A 209 -3.14 -3.45 2.02
CA ALA A 209 -2.58 -4.15 0.88
C ALA A 209 -3.52 -4.07 -0.32
N LEU A 210 -3.43 -3.00 -1.10
CA LEU A 210 -4.19 -2.83 -2.33
C LEU A 210 -3.69 -3.81 -3.40
N LYS A 211 -4.65 -4.41 -4.13
CA LYS A 211 -4.40 -5.26 -5.30
C LYS A 211 -4.70 -4.49 -6.58
N PRO A 212 -3.89 -4.63 -7.64
CA PRO A 212 -4.21 -4.02 -8.93
C PRO A 212 -5.58 -4.43 -9.46
N GLN A 213 -6.30 -3.50 -10.07
CA GLN A 213 -7.49 -3.78 -10.86
C GLN A 213 -7.04 -4.10 -12.29
N LEU A 214 -6.86 -5.37 -12.59
CA LEU A 214 -6.32 -5.81 -13.88
C LEU A 214 -7.39 -5.99 -14.95
N ASP A 215 -8.60 -6.43 -14.57
CA ASP A 215 -9.68 -6.61 -15.52
C ASP A 215 -10.15 -5.25 -16.07
N PRO A 216 -10.02 -5.00 -17.39
CA PRO A 216 -10.64 -3.84 -17.99
C PRO A 216 -12.17 -3.97 -17.96
N ALA A 217 -12.88 -2.86 -18.04
CA ALA A 217 -14.33 -2.90 -18.23
C ALA A 217 -14.66 -3.54 -19.59
N MET A 218 -15.54 -4.52 -19.60
CA MET A 218 -15.87 -5.31 -20.79
C MET A 218 -17.31 -5.12 -21.21
N PHE A 219 -17.57 -5.19 -22.53
CA PHE A 219 -18.89 -5.25 -23.15
C PHE A 219 -19.13 -6.61 -23.76
N LEU A 220 -20.26 -7.21 -23.45
CA LEU A 220 -20.72 -8.39 -24.16
C LEU A 220 -21.28 -8.00 -25.55
N ILE A 221 -20.70 -8.56 -26.59
CA ILE A 221 -21.18 -8.50 -27.96
C ILE A 221 -21.93 -9.81 -28.22
N PRO A 222 -23.25 -9.78 -28.45
CA PRO A 222 -24.01 -11.01 -28.66
C PRO A 222 -23.59 -11.71 -29.96
N GLU A 223 -23.79 -13.00 -29.98
CA GLU A 223 -23.64 -13.78 -31.22
C GLU A 223 -24.56 -13.25 -32.30
N GLY A 224 -24.25 -13.57 -33.55
CA GLY A 224 -25.12 -13.26 -34.66
C GLY A 224 -24.41 -12.67 -35.86
N VAL A 225 -25.22 -12.49 -36.90
CA VAL A 225 -24.79 -12.00 -38.19
C VAL A 225 -24.78 -10.47 -38.22
N PHE A 226 -23.78 -9.90 -38.87
CA PHE A 226 -23.71 -8.46 -39.17
C PHE A 226 -23.16 -8.22 -40.58
N GLU A 227 -23.41 -7.04 -41.13
CA GLU A 227 -22.82 -6.62 -42.39
C GLU A 227 -21.40 -6.08 -42.15
N ARG A 228 -20.38 -6.76 -42.68
CA ARG A 228 -18.99 -6.34 -42.69
C ARG A 228 -18.63 -5.62 -43.97
N GLY A 229 -17.92 -4.48 -43.85
CA GLY A 229 -17.48 -3.71 -45.01
C GLY A 229 -18.43 -2.59 -45.42
N ASN A 230 -18.13 -1.94 -46.59
CA ASN A 230 -18.91 -0.81 -47.11
C ASN A 230 -18.73 -0.72 -48.61
N ASN A 231 -19.79 -0.97 -49.37
CA ASN A 231 -19.77 -0.91 -50.82
C ASN A 231 -19.48 0.50 -51.38
N ARG A 232 -19.67 1.54 -50.60
CA ARG A 232 -19.35 2.95 -50.92
C ARG A 232 -17.98 3.40 -50.35
N GLY A 233 -17.30 2.52 -49.66
CA GLY A 233 -16.00 2.79 -49.03
C GLY A 233 -14.82 2.60 -49.98
N ALA A 234 -13.61 2.57 -49.43
CA ALA A 234 -12.38 2.29 -50.15
C ALA A 234 -12.38 0.87 -50.77
N ARG A 235 -11.43 0.60 -51.68
CA ARG A 235 -11.36 -0.66 -52.41
C ARG A 235 -11.23 -1.89 -51.49
N ASP A 236 -10.46 -1.76 -50.45
CA ASP A 236 -10.20 -2.81 -49.46
C ASP A 236 -11.35 -3.04 -48.47
N GLN A 237 -12.37 -2.17 -48.48
CA GLN A 237 -13.60 -2.32 -47.69
C GLN A 237 -14.72 -3.05 -48.44
N ARG A 238 -14.47 -3.45 -49.65
CA ARG A 238 -15.48 -4.02 -50.61
C ARG A 238 -15.16 -5.45 -51.01
N PRO A 239 -16.19 -6.27 -51.24
CA PRO A 239 -17.62 -5.98 -51.08
C PRO A 239 -18.08 -6.07 -49.64
N ALA A 240 -19.16 -5.33 -49.30
CA ALA A 240 -19.88 -5.59 -48.07
C ALA A 240 -20.52 -6.98 -48.11
N HIS A 241 -20.46 -7.71 -47.00
CA HIS A 241 -20.96 -9.09 -46.93
C HIS A 241 -21.37 -9.45 -45.50
N GLN A 242 -22.24 -10.46 -45.40
CA GLN A 242 -22.71 -10.94 -44.10
C GLN A 242 -21.65 -11.84 -43.44
N VAL A 243 -21.39 -11.59 -42.13
CA VAL A 243 -20.45 -12.37 -41.31
C VAL A 243 -21.13 -12.75 -40.00
N PHE A 244 -21.05 -14.01 -39.61
CA PHE A 244 -21.44 -14.50 -38.29
C PHE A 244 -20.25 -14.49 -37.35
N LEU A 245 -20.45 -13.98 -36.14
CA LEU A 245 -19.53 -14.13 -35.04
C LEU A 245 -20.23 -14.73 -33.83
N PRO A 246 -19.58 -15.63 -33.07
CA PRO A 246 -20.07 -16.07 -31.77
C PRO A 246 -20.08 -14.88 -30.80
N ALA A 247 -20.68 -15.06 -29.62
CA ALA A 247 -20.63 -14.06 -28.55
C ALA A 247 -19.20 -13.90 -28.05
N PHE A 248 -18.82 -12.69 -27.73
CA PHE A 248 -17.52 -12.36 -27.15
C PHE A 248 -17.63 -11.09 -26.30
N GLU A 249 -16.69 -10.89 -25.40
CA GLU A 249 -16.57 -9.63 -24.66
C GLU A 249 -15.38 -8.83 -25.21
N ILE A 250 -15.58 -7.51 -25.34
CA ILE A 250 -14.53 -6.58 -25.79
C ILE A 250 -14.38 -5.45 -24.76
N SER A 251 -13.16 -4.97 -24.53
CA SER A 251 -12.97 -3.88 -23.60
C SER A 251 -13.69 -2.61 -24.06
N SER A 252 -14.30 -1.91 -23.10
CA SER A 252 -15.10 -0.71 -23.35
C SER A 252 -14.28 0.45 -23.92
N GLY A 253 -12.99 0.47 -23.62
CA GLY A 253 -12.01 1.41 -24.13
C GLY A 253 -10.73 0.71 -24.55
N GLU A 254 -9.81 1.50 -25.07
CA GLU A 254 -8.43 1.08 -25.32
C GLU A 254 -7.74 0.77 -23.99
N ILE A 255 -6.69 -0.07 -24.02
CA ILE A 255 -5.86 -0.31 -22.85
C ILE A 255 -5.18 0.98 -22.42
N THR A 256 -5.33 1.33 -21.15
CA THR A 256 -4.83 2.60 -20.59
C THR A 256 -3.36 2.51 -20.20
N ASN A 257 -2.69 3.68 -20.12
CA ASN A 257 -1.33 3.78 -19.60
C ASN A 257 -1.19 3.15 -18.21
N ARG A 258 -2.18 3.35 -17.33
CA ARG A 258 -2.20 2.78 -15.98
C ARG A 258 -2.21 1.25 -15.98
N LEU A 259 -3.07 0.65 -16.80
CA LEU A 259 -3.16 -0.81 -16.87
C LEU A 259 -1.92 -1.41 -17.53
N TYR A 260 -1.38 -0.75 -18.57
CA TYR A 260 -0.16 -1.17 -19.22
C TYR A 260 1.08 -1.05 -18.30
N LYS A 261 1.07 -0.09 -17.37
CA LYS A 261 2.13 0.05 -16.35
C LYS A 261 2.21 -1.18 -15.44
N PHE A 262 1.10 -1.76 -15.03
CA PHE A 262 1.13 -3.00 -14.24
C PHE A 262 1.83 -4.14 -14.98
N PHE A 263 1.63 -4.23 -16.29
CA PHE A 263 2.33 -5.19 -17.14
C PHE A 263 3.85 -4.95 -17.15
N ILE A 264 4.27 -3.70 -17.38
CA ILE A 264 5.70 -3.33 -17.38
C ILE A 264 6.34 -3.61 -16.02
N ASP A 265 5.70 -3.19 -14.93
CA ASP A 265 6.24 -3.36 -13.57
C ASP A 265 6.33 -4.84 -13.19
N ALA A 266 5.40 -5.67 -13.64
CA ALA A 266 5.38 -7.10 -13.34
C ALA A 266 6.36 -7.92 -14.18
N THR A 267 6.65 -7.49 -15.42
CA THR A 267 7.39 -8.32 -16.38
C THR A 267 8.76 -7.76 -16.76
N GLY A 268 9.02 -6.49 -16.49
CA GLY A 268 10.20 -5.80 -17.02
C GLY A 268 10.13 -5.53 -18.51
N HIS A 269 8.95 -5.64 -19.14
CA HIS A 269 8.78 -5.35 -20.56
C HIS A 269 9.16 -3.89 -20.86
N ARG A 270 9.56 -3.60 -22.10
CA ARG A 270 9.97 -2.24 -22.49
C ARG A 270 8.82 -1.24 -22.36
N ALA A 271 9.13 -0.06 -21.85
CA ALA A 271 8.17 1.03 -21.78
C ALA A 271 7.92 1.64 -23.17
N PRO A 272 6.69 2.20 -23.42
CA PRO A 272 6.37 2.91 -24.66
C PRO A 272 7.10 4.26 -24.73
N VAL A 273 8.25 4.31 -25.36
CA VAL A 273 9.07 5.53 -25.52
C VAL A 273 9.11 5.97 -26.95
N GLY A 274 9.00 7.29 -27.21
CA GLY A 274 9.14 7.89 -28.52
C GLY A 274 9.63 9.33 -28.42
N ALA A 275 10.17 9.88 -29.51
CA ALA A 275 10.71 11.24 -29.55
C ALA A 275 9.62 12.28 -29.24
N GLY A 276 9.71 12.91 -28.04
CA GLY A 276 8.77 13.94 -27.58
C GLY A 276 7.41 13.44 -27.09
N TYR A 277 7.17 12.15 -27.13
CA TYR A 277 5.94 11.49 -26.66
C TYR A 277 6.28 10.28 -25.84
N GLY A 278 5.40 9.99 -24.88
CA GLY A 278 5.47 8.72 -24.17
C GLY A 278 6.04 8.83 -22.77
N TRP A 279 6.54 7.72 -22.32
CA TRP A 279 6.92 7.50 -20.93
C TRP A 279 8.36 7.96 -20.65
N SER A 280 8.62 8.36 -19.39
CA SER A 280 9.97 8.60 -18.87
C SER A 280 10.38 7.39 -18.02
N GLY A 281 11.32 6.58 -18.49
CA GLY A 281 11.58 5.26 -17.93
C GLY A 281 10.28 4.44 -17.92
N ASN A 282 9.94 3.85 -16.78
CA ASN A 282 8.71 3.05 -16.63
C ASN A 282 7.48 3.86 -16.16
N ASN A 283 7.50 5.19 -16.26
CA ASN A 283 6.41 6.03 -15.81
C ASN A 283 5.77 6.80 -16.96
N TYR A 284 4.45 6.70 -17.08
CA TYR A 284 3.66 7.55 -17.97
C TYR A 284 3.57 8.98 -17.42
N PRO A 285 3.30 9.99 -18.27
CA PRO A 285 3.17 11.37 -17.84
C PRO A 285 2.08 11.53 -16.77
N GLU A 286 2.31 12.43 -15.82
CA GLU A 286 1.35 12.71 -14.75
C GLU A 286 -0.02 13.12 -15.32
N GLY A 287 -1.10 12.62 -14.71
CA GLY A 287 -2.47 12.87 -15.17
C GLY A 287 -2.91 12.01 -16.38
N GLN A 288 -2.01 11.28 -17.05
CA GLN A 288 -2.33 10.50 -18.25
C GLN A 288 -2.59 9.01 -17.98
N GLY A 289 -2.82 8.63 -16.75
CA GLY A 289 -3.04 7.22 -16.39
C GLY A 289 -4.21 6.57 -17.11
N ASP A 290 -5.29 7.30 -17.36
CA ASP A 290 -6.51 6.81 -17.99
C ASP A 290 -6.56 7.06 -19.51
N GLN A 291 -5.51 7.68 -20.07
CA GLN A 291 -5.37 7.81 -21.53
C GLN A 291 -4.92 6.49 -22.14
N PRO A 292 -5.27 6.24 -23.43
CA PRO A 292 -4.81 5.07 -24.15
C PRO A 292 -3.29 4.94 -24.17
N VAL A 293 -2.78 3.74 -23.97
CA VAL A 293 -1.38 3.46 -24.24
C VAL A 293 -1.11 3.48 -25.73
N VAL A 294 -0.09 4.22 -26.14
CA VAL A 294 0.38 4.31 -27.54
C VAL A 294 1.88 4.03 -27.61
N LEU A 295 2.49 4.05 -28.79
CA LEU A 295 3.89 3.67 -28.99
C LEU A 295 4.16 2.20 -28.62
N VAL A 296 3.17 1.36 -28.80
CA VAL A 296 3.23 -0.10 -28.59
C VAL A 296 3.18 -0.79 -29.94
N SER A 297 4.02 -1.79 -30.14
CA SER A 297 3.99 -2.66 -31.32
C SER A 297 2.88 -3.70 -31.19
N TRP A 298 2.61 -4.42 -32.27
CA TRP A 298 1.66 -5.54 -32.23
C TRP A 298 2.15 -6.65 -31.30
N GLU A 299 3.48 -6.93 -31.33
CA GLU A 299 4.09 -7.89 -30.41
C GLU A 299 3.96 -7.48 -28.95
N ASP A 300 4.12 -6.18 -28.63
CA ASP A 300 3.91 -5.67 -27.27
C ASP A 300 2.46 -5.87 -26.81
N ALA A 301 1.50 -5.60 -27.69
CA ALA A 301 0.08 -5.79 -27.39
C ALA A 301 -0.27 -7.27 -27.17
N VAL A 302 0.31 -8.18 -27.94
CA VAL A 302 0.16 -9.63 -27.73
C VAL A 302 0.80 -10.09 -26.44
N ALA A 303 2.00 -9.59 -26.11
CA ALA A 303 2.67 -9.91 -24.86
C ALA A 303 1.84 -9.43 -23.64
N PHE A 304 1.24 -8.23 -23.73
CA PHE A 304 0.30 -7.74 -22.74
C PHE A 304 -0.91 -8.67 -22.55
N CYS A 305 -1.56 -9.09 -23.66
CA CYS A 305 -2.70 -10.02 -23.60
C CYS A 305 -2.33 -11.34 -22.91
N GLN A 306 -1.16 -11.89 -23.21
CA GLN A 306 -0.66 -13.12 -22.59
C GLN A 306 -0.40 -12.94 -21.10
N TRP A 307 0.20 -11.83 -20.70
CA TRP A 307 0.38 -11.49 -19.30
C TRP A 307 -0.96 -11.34 -18.57
N LEU A 308 -1.88 -10.54 -19.12
CA LEU A 308 -3.19 -10.32 -18.53
C LEU A 308 -3.97 -11.64 -18.36
N SER A 309 -3.83 -12.56 -19.33
CA SER A 309 -4.46 -13.88 -19.25
C SER A 309 -3.90 -14.70 -18.09
N ARG A 310 -2.58 -14.70 -17.88
CA ARG A 310 -1.95 -15.41 -16.76
C ARG A 310 -2.35 -14.84 -15.41
N GLU A 311 -2.35 -13.52 -15.28
CA GLU A 311 -2.66 -12.85 -14.01
C GLU A 311 -4.13 -12.99 -13.58
N THR A 312 -5.04 -13.05 -14.56
CA THR A 312 -6.49 -13.08 -14.27
C THR A 312 -7.10 -14.48 -14.36
N GLY A 313 -6.39 -15.44 -14.94
CA GLY A 313 -6.92 -16.79 -15.24
C GLY A 313 -7.98 -16.80 -16.35
N ARG A 314 -8.10 -15.75 -17.14
CA ARG A 314 -9.06 -15.59 -18.24
C ARG A 314 -8.30 -15.44 -19.55
N THR A 315 -8.90 -15.86 -20.67
CA THR A 315 -8.25 -15.74 -22.00
C THR A 315 -8.49 -14.37 -22.61
N TYR A 316 -7.42 -13.56 -22.71
CA TYR A 316 -7.42 -12.28 -23.41
C TYR A 316 -6.58 -12.35 -24.68
N ARG A 317 -7.03 -11.67 -25.72
CA ARG A 317 -6.33 -11.53 -26.99
C ARG A 317 -6.70 -10.21 -27.69
N LEU A 318 -5.97 -9.87 -28.73
CA LEU A 318 -6.40 -8.81 -29.64
C LEU A 318 -7.70 -9.22 -30.35
N PRO A 319 -8.60 -8.25 -30.65
CA PRO A 319 -9.78 -8.52 -31.47
C PRO A 319 -9.36 -8.96 -32.86
N SER A 320 -10.14 -9.86 -33.50
CA SER A 320 -10.11 -9.95 -34.96
C SER A 320 -10.67 -8.66 -35.58
N GLU A 321 -10.31 -8.39 -36.81
CA GLU A 321 -10.84 -7.24 -37.54
C GLU A 321 -12.36 -7.25 -37.63
N ALA A 322 -12.96 -8.45 -37.76
CA ALA A 322 -14.40 -8.62 -37.78
C ALA A 322 -15.05 -8.35 -36.42
N GLU A 323 -14.46 -8.82 -35.33
CA GLU A 323 -14.93 -8.53 -33.96
C GLU A 323 -14.89 -7.04 -33.67
N TRP A 324 -13.79 -6.37 -34.02
CA TRP A 324 -13.66 -4.94 -33.89
C TRP A 324 -14.77 -4.19 -34.66
N GLU A 325 -14.99 -4.52 -35.91
CA GLU A 325 -16.01 -3.87 -36.77
C GLU A 325 -17.42 -4.11 -36.24
N LYS A 326 -17.77 -5.36 -35.84
CA LYS A 326 -19.08 -5.67 -35.23
C LYS A 326 -19.31 -4.83 -33.98
N ALA A 327 -18.32 -4.78 -33.08
CA ALA A 327 -18.39 -3.98 -31.87
C ALA A 327 -18.59 -2.49 -32.17
N ALA A 328 -17.81 -1.92 -33.09
CA ALA A 328 -17.92 -0.53 -33.50
C ALA A 328 -19.30 -0.17 -34.11
N ARG A 329 -19.92 -1.10 -34.83
CA ARG A 329 -21.26 -0.91 -35.41
C ARG A 329 -22.40 -0.99 -34.41
N LEU A 330 -22.27 -1.88 -33.41
CA LEU A 330 -23.32 -2.09 -32.41
C LEU A 330 -23.30 -1.01 -31.32
N ALA A 331 -22.15 -0.45 -31.04
CA ALA A 331 -22.00 0.42 -29.92
C ALA A 331 -22.52 1.85 -30.14
N GLY A 332 -22.56 2.34 -31.39
CA GLY A 332 -22.97 3.70 -31.69
C GLY A 332 -22.27 4.69 -30.74
N ASP A 333 -23.05 5.63 -30.20
CA ASP A 333 -22.53 6.66 -29.27
C ASP A 333 -22.04 6.12 -27.90
N LYS A 334 -22.28 4.84 -27.59
CA LYS A 334 -21.81 4.20 -26.34
C LYS A 334 -20.33 3.87 -26.36
N TYR A 335 -19.69 3.84 -27.52
CA TYR A 335 -18.24 3.70 -27.67
C TYR A 335 -17.57 5.08 -27.78
N SER A 336 -17.63 5.85 -26.71
CA SER A 336 -17.03 7.19 -26.68
C SER A 336 -15.52 7.20 -26.85
N SER A 337 -14.87 6.04 -26.75
CA SER A 337 -13.43 5.86 -26.95
C SER A 337 -13.03 5.22 -28.28
N VAL A 338 -14.00 4.85 -29.13
CA VAL A 338 -13.66 4.34 -30.47
C VAL A 338 -13.22 5.52 -31.33
N GLY A 339 -11.94 5.50 -31.75
CA GLY A 339 -11.36 6.52 -32.61
C GLY A 339 -10.47 7.53 -31.93
N SER A 340 -10.16 7.36 -30.64
CA SER A 340 -9.13 8.19 -29.98
C SER A 340 -7.74 7.87 -30.51
N VAL A 341 -7.46 6.59 -30.78
CA VAL A 341 -6.24 6.11 -31.44
C VAL A 341 -6.58 5.01 -32.44
N TRP A 342 -5.66 4.71 -33.35
CA TRP A 342 -5.69 3.47 -34.10
C TRP A 342 -5.48 2.28 -33.19
N GLU A 343 -6.12 1.15 -33.47
CA GLU A 343 -6.10 -0.02 -32.60
C GLU A 343 -5.65 -1.26 -33.36
N TRP A 344 -4.64 -1.96 -32.81
CA TRP A 344 -4.17 -3.21 -33.35
C TRP A 344 -5.27 -4.27 -33.35
N CYS A 345 -5.43 -4.95 -34.52
CA CYS A 345 -6.18 -6.19 -34.64
C CYS A 345 -5.25 -7.39 -34.78
N HIS A 346 -5.80 -8.58 -34.53
CA HIS A 346 -5.08 -9.84 -34.69
C HIS A 346 -4.70 -10.12 -36.14
N ASP A 347 -5.56 -9.71 -37.08
CA ASP A 347 -5.51 -10.09 -38.47
C ASP A 347 -4.31 -9.52 -39.23
N TRP A 348 -3.73 -10.33 -40.12
CA TRP A 348 -2.87 -9.80 -41.14
C TRP A 348 -3.66 -8.96 -42.13
N TYR A 349 -3.06 -7.91 -42.64
CA TYR A 349 -3.67 -7.07 -43.64
C TYR A 349 -3.51 -7.70 -45.01
N ASP A 350 -4.62 -7.75 -45.78
CA ASP A 350 -4.69 -8.02 -47.19
C ASP A 350 -5.83 -7.16 -47.79
N GLU A 351 -5.53 -6.36 -48.81
CA GLU A 351 -6.52 -5.49 -49.46
C GLU A 351 -7.66 -6.27 -50.12
N ASN A 352 -7.44 -7.56 -50.40
CA ASN A 352 -8.40 -8.43 -51.06
C ASN A 352 -9.17 -9.35 -50.10
N SER A 353 -8.87 -9.31 -48.81
CA SER A 353 -9.45 -10.22 -47.81
C SER A 353 -10.99 -10.23 -47.84
N TYR A 354 -11.65 -9.10 -48.09
CA TYR A 354 -13.11 -9.02 -48.16
C TYR A 354 -13.70 -9.69 -49.43
N LYS A 355 -12.89 -9.91 -50.45
CA LYS A 355 -13.33 -10.61 -51.67
C LYS A 355 -13.52 -12.11 -51.45
N THR A 356 -12.84 -12.69 -50.45
CA THR A 356 -13.00 -14.11 -50.09
C THR A 356 -14.37 -14.39 -49.51
N ARG A 357 -15.05 -13.36 -48.95
CA ARG A 357 -16.37 -13.42 -48.32
C ARG A 357 -16.48 -14.54 -47.28
N GLU A 358 -15.41 -14.74 -46.48
CA GLU A 358 -15.47 -15.63 -45.33
C GLU A 358 -16.58 -15.18 -44.39
N ARG A 359 -17.54 -16.09 -44.11
CA ARG A 359 -18.78 -15.74 -43.40
C ARG A 359 -18.82 -16.20 -41.96
N MET A 360 -18.01 -17.18 -41.58
CA MET A 360 -18.05 -17.79 -40.24
C MET A 360 -16.80 -17.43 -39.48
N ASN A 361 -16.95 -16.56 -38.47
CA ASN A 361 -15.90 -16.16 -37.52
C ASN A 361 -14.52 -15.93 -38.17
N PRO A 362 -14.40 -15.05 -39.19
CA PRO A 362 -13.17 -14.84 -39.92
C PRO A 362 -12.06 -14.30 -39.03
N ARG A 363 -10.87 -14.87 -39.18
CA ARG A 363 -9.65 -14.51 -38.41
C ARG A 363 -8.59 -13.84 -39.29
N GLY A 364 -8.98 -13.43 -40.49
CA GLY A 364 -8.10 -12.86 -41.51
C GLY A 364 -7.22 -13.89 -42.22
N PRO A 365 -6.42 -13.44 -43.19
CA PRO A 365 -5.56 -14.31 -43.97
C PRO A 365 -4.43 -14.92 -43.09
N ALA A 366 -4.00 -16.13 -43.45
CA ALA A 366 -2.91 -16.83 -42.75
C ALA A 366 -1.57 -16.10 -42.87
N GLN A 367 -1.38 -15.30 -43.92
CA GLN A 367 -0.17 -14.51 -44.18
C GLN A 367 -0.56 -13.10 -44.60
N GLY A 368 0.25 -12.12 -44.15
CA GLY A 368 0.04 -10.73 -44.57
C GLY A 368 0.50 -10.45 -45.98
N GLN A 369 -0.26 -9.63 -46.68
CA GLN A 369 0.19 -9.05 -47.93
C GLN A 369 1.41 -8.17 -47.68
N LYS A 370 2.42 -8.25 -48.57
CA LYS A 370 3.52 -7.28 -48.54
C LYS A 370 2.99 -5.92 -48.99
N VAL A 371 3.19 -4.94 -48.13
CA VAL A 371 2.81 -3.55 -48.36
C VAL A 371 4.07 -2.67 -48.25
N LYS A 372 4.03 -1.52 -48.92
CA LYS A 372 5.11 -0.54 -48.85
C LYS A 372 4.61 0.72 -48.15
N LEU A 373 5.26 1.11 -47.09
CA LEU A 373 4.95 2.33 -46.31
C LEU A 373 6.25 3.03 -45.97
N THR A 374 6.39 4.33 -46.33
CA THR A 374 7.57 5.16 -45.99
C THR A 374 8.92 4.53 -46.36
N GLY A 375 8.97 3.80 -47.48
CA GLY A 375 10.20 3.15 -47.96
C GLY A 375 10.46 1.75 -47.40
N ILE A 376 9.70 1.31 -46.38
CA ILE A 376 9.77 -0.04 -45.81
C ILE A 376 8.76 -0.92 -46.49
N GLU A 377 9.17 -2.16 -46.83
CA GLU A 377 8.30 -3.18 -47.39
C GLU A 377 8.22 -4.39 -46.47
N GLY A 378 7.02 -4.91 -46.25
CA GLY A 378 6.82 -6.06 -45.37
C GLY A 378 5.35 -6.42 -45.20
N ALA A 379 5.10 -7.54 -44.52
CA ALA A 379 3.76 -7.91 -44.09
C ALA A 379 3.29 -6.99 -42.96
N ALA A 380 2.03 -6.57 -43.02
CA ALA A 380 1.46 -5.66 -42.03
C ALA A 380 0.24 -6.26 -41.35
N ARG A 381 -0.02 -5.81 -40.11
CA ARG A 381 -1.24 -6.11 -39.34
C ARG A 381 -2.29 -5.05 -39.57
N VAL A 382 -3.56 -5.44 -39.45
CA VAL A 382 -4.69 -4.52 -39.53
C VAL A 382 -4.70 -3.60 -38.29
N ILE A 383 -4.95 -2.31 -38.55
CA ILE A 383 -5.34 -1.36 -37.48
C ILE A 383 -6.69 -0.74 -37.82
N ARG A 384 -7.50 -0.48 -36.82
CA ARG A 384 -8.88 0.03 -36.94
C ARG A 384 -9.09 1.25 -36.05
N GLY A 385 -10.19 1.99 -36.26
CA GLY A 385 -10.55 3.18 -35.50
C GLY A 385 -10.20 4.48 -36.21
N GLY A 386 -9.36 5.29 -35.63
CA GLY A 386 -8.88 6.56 -36.18
C GLY A 386 -7.74 7.09 -35.34
N GLY A 387 -7.01 8.07 -35.79
CA GLY A 387 -5.89 8.65 -35.06
C GLY A 387 -6.13 10.10 -34.66
N PHE A 388 -5.38 10.61 -33.70
CA PHE A 388 -5.37 12.03 -33.29
C PHE A 388 -5.18 12.96 -34.49
N GLY A 389 -5.98 14.04 -34.56
CA GLY A 389 -5.74 15.14 -35.50
C GLY A 389 -6.70 15.24 -36.68
N ARG A 390 -7.72 14.41 -36.79
CA ARG A 390 -8.74 14.50 -37.86
C ARG A 390 -10.05 15.20 -37.49
N GLY A 391 -10.05 16.08 -36.49
CA GLY A 391 -11.26 16.78 -36.04
C GLY A 391 -12.31 15.80 -35.46
N THR A 392 -13.57 16.19 -35.40
CA THR A 392 -14.68 15.30 -35.04
C THR A 392 -14.71 14.12 -36.01
N VAL A 393 -14.04 13.02 -35.64
CA VAL A 393 -14.00 11.81 -36.47
C VAL A 393 -15.38 11.18 -36.40
N VAL A 394 -16.13 11.32 -37.47
CA VAL A 394 -17.22 10.39 -37.75
C VAL A 394 -16.54 9.03 -37.91
N LEU A 395 -16.60 8.22 -36.89
CA LEU A 395 -16.05 6.89 -36.89
C LEU A 395 -16.64 6.11 -38.04
N ARG A 396 -15.83 5.81 -39.04
CA ARG A 396 -16.25 4.90 -40.12
C ARG A 396 -15.91 3.48 -39.67
N ALA A 397 -16.90 2.80 -39.10
CA ALA A 397 -16.70 1.44 -38.59
C ALA A 397 -16.05 0.50 -39.64
N ALA A 398 -16.24 0.76 -40.94
CA ALA A 398 -15.64 -0.02 -42.03
C ALA A 398 -14.25 0.49 -42.48
N GLU A 399 -13.72 1.61 -41.91
CA GLU A 399 -12.41 2.12 -42.30
C GLU A 399 -11.31 1.17 -41.87
N ARG A 400 -10.45 0.81 -42.84
CA ARG A 400 -9.32 -0.10 -42.63
C ARG A 400 -8.02 0.66 -42.83
N ASN A 401 -7.01 0.25 -42.07
CA ASN A 401 -5.63 0.69 -42.26
C ASN A 401 -4.68 -0.43 -41.82
N PHE A 402 -3.39 -0.25 -42.00
CA PHE A 402 -2.39 -1.23 -41.64
C PHE A 402 -1.11 -0.58 -41.12
N PHE A 403 -0.35 -1.34 -40.33
CA PHE A 403 0.98 -0.96 -39.90
C PHE A 403 1.87 -2.18 -39.65
N PHE A 404 3.20 -1.99 -39.65
CA PHE A 404 4.14 -3.09 -39.45
C PHE A 404 4.15 -3.56 -37.98
N PRO A 405 4.09 -4.89 -37.74
CA PRO A 405 3.88 -5.43 -36.38
C PRO A 405 4.99 -5.12 -35.38
N ASN A 406 6.21 -4.92 -35.83
CA ASN A 406 7.40 -4.64 -35.00
C ASN A 406 7.70 -3.13 -34.85
N GLN A 407 6.84 -2.27 -35.38
CA GLN A 407 7.02 -0.82 -35.31
C GLN A 407 5.99 -0.17 -34.40
N VAL A 408 6.30 1.04 -33.94
CA VAL A 408 5.46 1.82 -33.02
C VAL A 408 5.12 3.17 -33.64
N ARG A 409 3.95 3.71 -33.30
CA ARG A 409 3.51 5.04 -33.70
C ARG A 409 2.74 5.71 -32.56
N PHE A 410 2.83 7.02 -32.44
CA PHE A 410 2.27 7.82 -31.35
C PHE A 410 0.73 7.85 -31.28
N ASP A 411 0.06 7.33 -32.31
CA ASP A 411 -1.40 7.26 -32.44
C ASP A 411 -1.91 5.84 -32.62
N ILE A 412 -1.10 4.81 -32.32
CA ILE A 412 -1.50 3.41 -32.35
C ILE A 412 -1.43 2.81 -30.94
N GLY A 413 -2.57 2.34 -30.45
CA GLY A 413 -2.76 1.56 -29.24
C GLY A 413 -3.47 0.25 -29.53
N PHE A 414 -4.24 -0.25 -28.58
CA PHE A 414 -5.03 -1.48 -28.76
C PHE A 414 -6.12 -1.62 -27.69
N ARG A 415 -7.09 -2.46 -28.00
CA ARG A 415 -8.08 -3.00 -27.05
C ARG A 415 -7.99 -4.51 -26.99
N VAL A 416 -8.67 -5.14 -26.04
CA VAL A 416 -8.64 -6.59 -25.87
C VAL A 416 -10.03 -7.20 -25.97
N VAL A 417 -10.07 -8.44 -26.43
CA VAL A 417 -11.23 -9.32 -26.37
C VAL A 417 -10.98 -10.36 -25.30
N ARG A 418 -12.01 -10.67 -24.52
CA ARG A 418 -12.05 -11.80 -23.61
C ARG A 418 -12.99 -12.85 -24.20
N GLU A 419 -12.52 -14.09 -24.27
CA GLU A 419 -13.35 -15.20 -24.70
C GLU A 419 -14.39 -15.49 -23.60
N THR A 420 -15.65 -15.59 -23.99
CA THR A 420 -16.68 -16.10 -23.06
C THR A 420 -16.36 -17.57 -22.78
N PRO A 421 -16.39 -18.01 -21.51
CA PRO A 421 -16.31 -19.44 -21.24
C PRO A 421 -17.39 -20.14 -22.08
N GLY A 422 -17.00 -21.06 -22.94
CA GLY A 422 -17.96 -21.82 -23.71
C GLY A 422 -18.89 -22.55 -22.74
N GLU A 423 -20.18 -22.44 -22.93
CA GLU A 423 -21.11 -23.43 -22.43
C GLU A 423 -20.73 -24.75 -23.15
N ASN A 424 -19.96 -25.60 -22.45
CA ASN A 424 -19.69 -26.97 -22.85
C ASN A 424 -20.91 -27.83 -22.58
#